data_0272f4c8805edc7559c193592fc48adf
#
_entry.id   0272f4c8805edc7559c193592fc48adf
#
_cell.length_a   1.000
_cell.length_b   1.000
_cell.length_c   1.000
_cell.angle_alpha   90.00
_cell.angle_beta   90.00
_cell.angle_gamma   90.00
#
_symmetry.space_group_name_H-M   'P 1'
#
loop_
_entity.id
_entity.type
_entity.pdbx_description
1 polymer ?
#
loop_
_entity_poly.entity_id
_entity_poly.type
_entity_poly.pdbx_seq_one_letter_code
_entity_poly.pdbx_strand_id
1 'polypeptide(L)'
;MRNDSYQTKLEEYARLTEKALEEKTTWGACRQRQVLDAIRYSLLGGGKRLRAAMVLEFGRLCGAPVPAALDLACAVEMVHAYSLIHDDLPCMDNDDYRRGKPSCHKKFGESTALLAGDGLLTLAFETIFSSRVLTSQQKNDAAGILAQASGIFGMIGGQVIDLESEGQKIDMDALNTLYA
;
A
#
# COMPACT_ATOMS: atom_id res chain seq x y z
N MET A 1 9.14 -27.12 15.42
CA MET A 1 8.05 -26.50 16.20
C MET A 1 8.04 -24.96 16.24
N ARG A 2 9.17 -24.21 16.26
CA ARG A 2 9.12 -22.73 16.25
C ARG A 2 8.73 -22.08 14.91
N ASN A 3 8.95 -22.75 13.79
CA ASN A 3 8.67 -22.21 12.44
C ASN A 3 7.17 -22.23 12.09
N ASP A 4 6.45 -23.25 12.52
CA ASP A 4 5.02 -23.40 12.21
C ASP A 4 4.14 -22.33 12.87
N SER A 5 4.49 -21.90 14.08
CA SER A 5 3.77 -20.85 14.83
C SER A 5 3.86 -19.47 14.17
N TYR A 6 5.03 -19.11 13.60
CA TYR A 6 5.22 -17.81 12.93
C TYR A 6 4.49 -17.78 11.59
N GLN A 7 4.59 -18.83 10.81
CA GLN A 7 3.94 -18.92 9.50
C GLN A 7 2.43 -18.88 9.61
N THR A 8 1.86 -19.63 10.55
CA THR A 8 0.43 -19.61 10.86
C THR A 8 -0.06 -18.21 11.23
N LYS A 9 0.74 -17.46 12.01
CA LYS A 9 0.37 -16.10 12.41
C LYS A 9 0.43 -15.10 11.25
N LEU A 10 1.42 -15.22 10.36
CA LEU A 10 1.47 -14.41 9.13
C LEU A 10 0.25 -14.67 8.24
N GLU A 11 -0.13 -15.92 8.07
CA GLU A 11 -1.31 -16.31 7.30
C GLU A 11 -2.60 -15.76 7.93
N GLU A 12 -2.72 -15.79 9.25
CA GLU A 12 -3.83 -15.17 9.97
C GLU A 12 -3.90 -13.67 9.72
N TYR A 13 -2.79 -12.95 9.85
CA TYR A 13 -2.72 -11.52 9.60
C TYR A 13 -3.02 -11.17 8.15
N ALA A 14 -2.51 -11.95 7.19
CA ALA A 14 -2.81 -11.78 5.78
C ALA A 14 -4.32 -11.94 5.53
N ARG A 15 -4.95 -12.98 6.07
CA ARG A 15 -6.39 -13.23 5.92
C ARG A 15 -7.24 -12.13 6.57
N LEU A 16 -6.87 -11.62 7.74
CA LEU A 16 -7.56 -10.51 8.39
C LEU A 16 -7.48 -9.24 7.54
N THR A 17 -6.29 -8.95 7.02
CA THR A 17 -6.06 -7.77 6.18
C THR A 17 -6.82 -7.87 4.86
N GLU A 18 -6.77 -9.01 4.17
CA GLU A 18 -7.51 -9.24 2.92
C GLU A 18 -9.02 -9.01 3.12
N LYS A 19 -9.59 -9.59 4.16
CA LYS A 19 -11.00 -9.39 4.49
C LYS A 19 -11.34 -7.93 4.74
N ALA A 20 -10.52 -7.21 5.51
CA ALA A 20 -10.75 -5.80 5.80
C ALA A 20 -10.60 -4.91 4.55
N LEU A 21 -9.61 -5.18 3.69
CA LEU A 21 -9.45 -4.49 2.41
C LEU A 21 -10.64 -4.74 1.48
N GLU A 22 -11.15 -5.96 1.43
CA GLU A 22 -12.33 -6.31 0.64
C GLU A 22 -13.57 -5.55 1.12
N GLU A 23 -13.81 -5.49 2.43
CA GLU A 23 -14.92 -4.74 3.04
C GLU A 23 -14.80 -3.23 2.76
N LYS A 24 -13.59 -2.64 2.91
CA LYS A 24 -13.33 -1.21 2.67
C LYS A 24 -13.43 -0.81 1.20
N THR A 25 -13.32 -1.76 0.28
CA THR A 25 -13.40 -1.55 -1.16
C THR A 25 -14.67 -2.12 -1.79
N THR A 26 -15.70 -2.34 -0.99
CA THR A 26 -17.02 -2.74 -1.48
C THR A 26 -17.90 -1.51 -1.68
N TRP A 27 -18.15 -1.16 -2.93
CA TRP A 27 -18.98 -0.02 -3.30
C TRP A 27 -20.23 -0.48 -4.05
N GLY A 28 -21.31 0.28 -3.92
CA GLY A 28 -22.53 0.08 -4.70
C GLY A 28 -22.36 0.41 -6.19
N ALA A 29 -23.43 0.31 -6.94
CA ALA A 29 -23.45 0.68 -8.35
C ALA A 29 -23.16 2.18 -8.53
N CYS A 30 -22.16 2.53 -9.35
CA CYS A 30 -21.76 3.91 -9.61
C CYS A 30 -21.13 4.05 -11.00
N ARG A 31 -20.98 5.30 -11.47
CA ARG A 31 -20.37 5.58 -12.78
C ARG A 31 -18.85 5.36 -12.79
N GLN A 32 -18.20 5.40 -11.63
CA GLN A 32 -16.76 5.24 -11.47
C GLN A 32 -16.29 3.77 -11.49
N ARG A 33 -17.16 2.84 -11.88
CA ARG A 33 -16.96 1.40 -11.77
C ARG A 33 -15.61 0.93 -12.29
N GLN A 34 -15.15 1.45 -13.41
CA GLN A 34 -13.88 1.02 -14.03
C GLN A 34 -12.67 1.30 -13.13
N VAL A 35 -12.60 2.47 -12.51
CA VAL A 35 -11.51 2.80 -11.56
C VAL A 35 -11.62 1.95 -10.30
N LEU A 36 -12.83 1.73 -9.80
CA LEU A 36 -13.04 0.88 -8.62
C LEU A 36 -12.65 -0.59 -8.87
N ASP A 37 -12.94 -1.11 -10.05
CA ASP A 37 -12.52 -2.45 -10.45
C ASP A 37 -10.99 -2.54 -10.60
N ALA A 38 -10.32 -1.50 -11.12
CA ALA A 38 -8.87 -1.40 -11.21
C ALA A 38 -8.21 -1.34 -9.81
N ILE A 39 -8.77 -0.56 -8.88
CA ILE A 39 -8.34 -0.51 -7.48
C ILE A 39 -8.41 -1.91 -6.85
N ARG A 40 -9.57 -2.56 -6.92
CA ARG A 40 -9.76 -3.91 -6.35
C ARG A 40 -8.84 -4.94 -7.00
N TYR A 41 -8.69 -4.88 -8.32
CA TYR A 41 -7.81 -5.79 -9.06
C TYR A 41 -6.37 -5.74 -8.56
N SER A 42 -5.84 -4.55 -8.33
CA SER A 42 -4.46 -4.36 -7.88
C SER A 42 -4.31 -4.60 -6.37
N LEU A 43 -5.20 -4.04 -5.56
CA LEU A 43 -5.16 -4.14 -4.10
C LEU A 43 -5.40 -5.56 -3.61
N LEU A 44 -6.39 -6.28 -4.18
CA LEU A 44 -6.77 -7.65 -3.81
C LEU A 44 -6.07 -8.71 -4.69
N GLY A 45 -5.10 -8.31 -5.49
CA GLY A 45 -4.34 -9.19 -6.39
C GLY A 45 -3.43 -10.21 -5.70
N GLY A 46 -3.52 -10.36 -4.38
CA GLY A 46 -2.71 -11.25 -3.57
C GLY A 46 -1.43 -10.57 -3.06
N GLY A 47 -0.60 -11.36 -2.38
CA GLY A 47 0.66 -10.92 -1.78
C GLY A 47 0.81 -11.44 -0.35
N LYS A 48 2.04 -11.37 0.19
CA LYS A 48 2.33 -11.87 1.55
C LYS A 48 1.83 -10.95 2.67
N ARG A 49 1.33 -9.75 2.35
CA ARG A 49 0.85 -8.75 3.31
C ARG A 49 1.82 -8.49 4.47
N LEU A 50 3.12 -8.48 4.20
CA LEU A 50 4.14 -8.32 5.24
C LEU A 50 4.06 -6.96 5.94
N ARG A 51 3.75 -5.89 5.19
CA ARG A 51 3.60 -4.54 5.76
C ARG A 51 2.44 -4.49 6.75
N ALA A 52 1.30 -5.04 6.37
CA ALA A 52 0.15 -5.16 7.26
C ALA A 52 0.46 -6.04 8.47
N ALA A 53 1.15 -7.17 8.27
CA ALA A 53 1.55 -8.06 9.37
C ALA A 53 2.46 -7.35 10.38
N MET A 54 3.40 -6.51 9.92
CA MET A 54 4.23 -5.69 10.81
C MET A 54 3.38 -4.69 11.61
N VAL A 55 2.46 -3.97 10.96
CA VAL A 55 1.57 -3.03 11.66
C VAL A 55 0.74 -3.75 12.73
N LEU A 56 0.17 -4.91 12.40
CA LEU A 56 -0.63 -5.69 13.33
C LEU A 56 0.21 -6.22 14.50
N GLU A 57 1.42 -6.73 14.25
CA GLU A 57 2.26 -7.29 15.30
C GLU A 57 2.84 -6.20 16.21
N PHE A 58 3.32 -5.09 15.68
CA PHE A 58 3.76 -3.96 16.50
C PHE A 58 2.58 -3.34 17.26
N GLY A 59 1.41 -3.23 16.65
CA GLY A 59 0.18 -2.82 17.34
C GLY A 59 -0.12 -3.73 18.53
N ARG A 60 -0.07 -5.05 18.33
CA ARG A 60 -0.23 -6.04 19.42
C ARG A 60 0.80 -5.87 20.54
N LEU A 61 2.06 -5.67 20.19
CA LEU A 61 3.14 -5.45 21.18
C LEU A 61 2.92 -4.18 22.00
N CYS A 62 2.36 -3.13 21.38
CA CYS A 62 2.02 -1.87 22.04
C CYS A 62 0.64 -1.88 22.72
N GLY A 63 -0.07 -3.00 22.72
CA GLY A 63 -1.39 -3.12 23.35
C GLY A 63 -2.53 -2.44 22.56
N ALA A 64 -2.33 -2.14 21.29
CA ALA A 64 -3.38 -1.57 20.45
C ALA A 64 -4.50 -2.59 20.18
N PRO A 65 -5.77 -2.17 20.17
CA PRO A 65 -6.88 -3.02 19.75
C PRO A 65 -6.71 -3.45 18.28
N VAL A 66 -6.97 -4.73 17.98
CA VAL A 66 -6.84 -5.27 16.62
C VAL A 66 -7.58 -4.43 15.56
N PRO A 67 -8.82 -3.96 15.78
CA PRO A 67 -9.50 -3.12 14.79
C PRO A 67 -8.78 -1.81 14.47
N ALA A 68 -8.13 -1.19 15.47
CA ALA A 68 -7.35 0.04 15.26
C ALA A 68 -6.09 -0.23 14.42
N ALA A 69 -5.33 -1.28 14.78
CA ALA A 69 -4.16 -1.68 14.01
C ALA A 69 -4.53 -2.12 12.58
N LEU A 70 -5.71 -2.74 12.39
CA LEU A 70 -6.18 -3.22 11.10
C LEU A 70 -6.54 -2.06 10.15
N ASP A 71 -7.14 -0.97 10.64
CA ASP A 71 -7.39 0.23 9.83
C ASP A 71 -6.07 0.82 9.30
N LEU A 72 -5.05 0.90 10.17
CA LEU A 72 -3.72 1.38 9.76
C LEU A 72 -3.01 0.40 8.82
N ALA A 73 -3.13 -0.90 9.05
CA ALA A 73 -2.60 -1.95 8.17
C ALA A 73 -3.19 -1.86 6.76
N CYS A 74 -4.50 -1.64 6.65
CA CYS A 74 -5.18 -1.41 5.38
C CYS A 74 -4.66 -0.15 4.68
N ALA A 75 -4.49 0.96 5.40
CA ALA A 75 -3.97 2.19 4.82
C ALA A 75 -2.55 2.02 4.26
N VAL A 76 -1.67 1.33 4.97
CA VAL A 76 -0.30 1.02 4.51
C VAL A 76 -0.30 0.12 3.26
N GLU A 77 -1.18 -0.89 3.21
CA GLU A 77 -1.31 -1.74 2.01
C GLU A 77 -1.91 -0.98 0.80
N MET A 78 -2.81 0.00 1.03
CA MET A 78 -3.32 0.88 -0.03
C MET A 78 -2.21 1.77 -0.60
N VAL A 79 -1.38 2.37 0.26
CA VAL A 79 -0.19 3.13 -0.15
C VAL A 79 0.78 2.23 -0.92
N HIS A 80 1.04 1.02 -0.46
CA HIS A 80 1.87 0.07 -1.20
C HIS A 80 1.26 -0.33 -2.56
N ALA A 81 -0.05 -0.51 -2.63
CA ALA A 81 -0.69 -0.90 -3.89
C ALA A 81 -0.67 0.24 -4.93
N TYR A 82 -0.87 1.50 -4.51
CA TYR A 82 -0.77 2.62 -5.44
C TYR A 82 0.65 2.74 -6.00
N SER A 83 1.69 2.60 -5.16
CA SER A 83 3.06 2.69 -5.65
C SER A 83 3.35 1.65 -6.73
N LEU A 84 2.92 0.41 -6.53
CA LEU A 84 3.09 -0.65 -7.53
C LEU A 84 2.30 -0.39 -8.83
N ILE A 85 1.11 0.23 -8.75
CA ILE A 85 0.35 0.58 -9.96
C ILE A 85 1.09 1.64 -10.77
N HIS A 86 1.65 2.66 -10.08
CA HIS A 86 2.36 3.76 -10.73
C HIS A 86 3.72 3.32 -11.26
N ASP A 87 4.45 2.48 -10.52
CA ASP A 87 5.71 1.89 -10.98
C ASP A 87 5.54 1.09 -12.28
N ASP A 88 4.43 0.36 -12.42
CA ASP A 88 4.16 -0.44 -13.63
C ASP A 88 3.83 0.41 -14.87
N LEU A 89 3.54 1.72 -14.75
CA LEU A 89 3.14 2.56 -15.88
C LEU A 89 4.24 2.67 -16.94
N PRO A 90 3.88 2.89 -18.24
CA PRO A 90 4.86 3.04 -19.34
C PRO A 90 5.86 4.19 -19.17
N CYS A 91 5.55 5.18 -18.35
CA CYS A 91 6.47 6.29 -18.02
C CYS A 91 7.39 5.99 -16.82
N MET A 92 7.28 4.83 -16.22
CA MET A 92 8.09 4.30 -15.13
C MET A 92 8.76 2.99 -15.60
N ASP A 93 8.61 1.88 -14.87
CA ASP A 93 9.24 0.59 -15.18
C ASP A 93 8.67 -0.08 -16.44
N ASN A 94 7.46 0.32 -16.88
CA ASN A 94 6.75 -0.24 -18.03
C ASN A 94 6.57 -1.77 -17.95
N ASP A 95 6.23 -2.27 -16.78
CA ASP A 95 6.03 -3.69 -16.53
C ASP A 95 4.70 -4.21 -17.08
N ASP A 96 4.75 -5.22 -17.93
CA ASP A 96 3.54 -5.85 -18.49
C ASP A 96 2.82 -6.75 -17.49
N TYR A 97 3.53 -7.28 -16.49
CA TYR A 97 3.00 -8.26 -15.55
C TYR A 97 3.42 -7.95 -14.10
N ARG A 98 2.47 -8.08 -13.18
CA ARG A 98 2.70 -8.01 -11.74
C ARG A 98 2.12 -9.25 -11.04
N ARG A 99 2.96 -9.98 -10.29
CA ARG A 99 2.55 -11.22 -9.59
C ARG A 99 1.92 -12.27 -10.52
N GLY A 100 2.44 -12.39 -11.74
CA GLY A 100 1.96 -13.36 -12.74
C GLY A 100 0.62 -12.99 -13.43
N LYS A 101 0.11 -11.78 -13.20
CA LYS A 101 -1.09 -11.25 -13.86
C LYS A 101 -0.72 -9.99 -14.65
N PRO A 102 -1.45 -9.62 -15.72
CA PRO A 102 -1.25 -8.34 -16.38
C PRO A 102 -1.25 -7.20 -15.38
N SER A 103 -0.33 -6.24 -15.54
CA SER A 103 -0.31 -5.02 -14.73
C SER A 103 -1.59 -4.21 -14.89
N CYS A 104 -1.85 -3.26 -14.00
CA CYS A 104 -3.09 -2.50 -14.00
C CYS A 104 -3.30 -1.75 -15.33
N HIS A 105 -2.26 -1.10 -15.85
CA HIS A 105 -2.36 -0.35 -17.11
C HIS A 105 -2.57 -1.26 -18.33
N LYS A 106 -2.04 -2.47 -18.33
CA LYS A 106 -2.28 -3.45 -19.40
C LYS A 106 -3.71 -3.96 -19.40
N LYS A 107 -4.34 -4.07 -18.24
CA LYS A 107 -5.71 -4.57 -18.12
C LYS A 107 -6.78 -3.51 -18.29
N PHE A 108 -6.57 -2.30 -17.77
CA PHE A 108 -7.59 -1.25 -17.66
C PHE A 108 -7.26 0.02 -18.47
N GLY A 109 -6.06 0.08 -19.06
CA GLY A 109 -5.54 1.27 -19.73
C GLY A 109 -4.79 2.21 -18.78
N GLU A 110 -3.89 3.03 -19.33
CA GLU A 110 -2.97 3.88 -18.57
C GLU A 110 -3.70 4.92 -17.70
N SER A 111 -4.67 5.63 -18.27
CA SER A 111 -5.42 6.65 -17.54
C SER A 111 -6.22 6.08 -16.36
N THR A 112 -6.80 4.88 -16.55
CA THR A 112 -7.53 4.20 -15.46
C THR A 112 -6.56 3.73 -14.38
N ALA A 113 -5.39 3.22 -14.75
CA ALA A 113 -4.35 2.80 -13.80
C ALA A 113 -3.82 4.00 -13.00
N LEU A 114 -3.51 5.11 -13.66
CA LEU A 114 -3.10 6.35 -13.01
C LEU A 114 -4.13 6.79 -11.95
N LEU A 115 -5.40 6.90 -12.35
CA LEU A 115 -6.48 7.29 -11.44
C LEU A 115 -6.75 6.25 -10.33
N ALA A 116 -6.50 4.97 -10.58
CA ALA A 116 -6.60 3.93 -9.56
C ALA A 116 -5.51 4.08 -8.49
N GLY A 117 -4.29 4.44 -8.89
CA GLY A 117 -3.21 4.77 -7.96
C GLY A 117 -3.54 6.00 -7.11
N ASP A 118 -3.95 7.10 -7.73
CA ASP A 118 -4.39 8.32 -7.03
C ASP A 118 -5.55 8.03 -6.05
N GLY A 119 -6.51 7.22 -6.50
CA GLY A 119 -7.64 6.79 -5.68
C GLY A 119 -7.21 5.99 -4.46
N LEU A 120 -6.25 5.07 -4.60
CA LEU A 120 -5.72 4.27 -3.49
C LEU A 120 -4.94 5.12 -2.48
N LEU A 121 -4.11 6.05 -2.96
CA LEU A 121 -3.38 6.96 -2.08
C LEU A 121 -4.37 7.80 -1.24
N THR A 122 -5.39 8.35 -1.86
CA THR A 122 -6.44 9.12 -1.18
C THR A 122 -7.25 8.25 -0.22
N LEU A 123 -7.64 7.03 -0.64
CA LEU A 123 -8.40 6.08 0.17
C LEU A 123 -7.64 5.64 1.42
N ALA A 124 -6.31 5.58 1.38
CA ALA A 124 -5.48 5.28 2.55
C ALA A 124 -5.72 6.30 3.68
N PHE A 125 -5.70 7.58 3.36
CA PHE A 125 -5.97 8.65 4.34
C PHE A 125 -7.45 8.67 4.75
N GLU A 126 -8.37 8.48 3.82
CA GLU A 126 -9.80 8.34 4.12
C GLU A 126 -10.03 7.18 5.11
N THR A 127 -9.35 6.05 4.94
CA THR A 127 -9.41 4.90 5.84
C THR A 127 -8.98 5.25 7.26
N ILE A 128 -7.88 6.00 7.43
CA ILE A 128 -7.41 6.47 8.74
C ILE A 128 -8.44 7.42 9.37
N PHE A 129 -8.87 8.45 8.63
CA PHE A 129 -9.78 9.47 9.17
C PHE A 129 -11.19 8.97 9.43
N SER A 130 -11.68 8.00 8.66
CA SER A 130 -13.00 7.37 8.87
C SER A 130 -13.02 6.28 9.96
N SER A 131 -11.86 5.89 10.51
CA SER A 131 -11.80 4.89 11.58
C SER A 131 -12.69 5.30 12.76
N ARG A 132 -13.48 4.33 13.25
CA ARG A 132 -14.36 4.54 14.41
C ARG A 132 -13.73 4.14 15.74
N VAL A 133 -12.51 3.61 15.68
CA VAL A 133 -11.79 3.06 16.84
C VAL A 133 -10.55 3.86 17.20
N LEU A 134 -10.03 4.70 16.29
CA LEU A 134 -8.92 5.61 16.54
C LEU A 134 -9.45 6.93 17.10
N THR A 135 -8.76 7.46 18.11
CA THR A 135 -8.98 8.85 18.59
C THR A 135 -8.52 9.86 17.53
N SER A 136 -9.00 11.12 17.63
CA SER A 136 -8.59 12.18 16.71
C SER A 136 -7.06 12.39 16.69
N GLN A 137 -6.41 12.30 17.86
CA GLN A 137 -4.96 12.41 17.96
C GLN A 137 -4.26 11.26 17.22
N GLN A 138 -4.69 10.03 17.45
CA GLN A 138 -4.13 8.85 16.77
C GLN A 138 -4.31 8.91 15.25
N LYS A 139 -5.45 9.41 14.76
CA LYS A 139 -5.67 9.62 13.32
C LYS A 139 -4.68 10.63 12.74
N ASN A 140 -4.51 11.76 13.41
CA ASN A 140 -3.60 12.83 12.97
C ASN A 140 -2.14 12.34 12.97
N ASP A 141 -1.70 11.66 14.03
CA ASP A 141 -0.35 11.13 14.15
C ASP A 141 -0.08 10.06 13.08
N ALA A 142 -1.00 9.11 12.91
CA ALA A 142 -0.87 8.04 11.92
C ALA A 142 -0.87 8.58 10.48
N ALA A 143 -1.78 9.52 10.17
CA ALA A 143 -1.84 10.15 8.85
C ALA A 143 -0.56 10.98 8.58
N GLY A 144 -0.07 11.71 9.59
CA GLY A 144 1.17 12.47 9.48
C GLY A 144 2.38 11.59 9.21
N ILE A 145 2.53 10.50 9.96
CA ILE A 145 3.62 9.52 9.76
C ILE A 145 3.52 8.88 8.38
N LEU A 146 2.32 8.44 7.97
CA LEU A 146 2.13 7.82 6.65
C LEU A 146 2.43 8.80 5.51
N ALA A 147 1.98 10.06 5.62
CA ALA A 147 2.24 11.10 4.63
C ALA A 147 3.74 11.42 4.52
N GLN A 148 4.45 11.50 5.64
CA GLN A 148 5.89 11.74 5.65
C GLN A 148 6.65 10.55 5.03
N ALA A 149 6.33 9.32 5.42
CA ALA A 149 7.00 8.11 4.92
C ALA A 149 6.75 7.85 3.44
N SER A 150 5.56 8.17 2.92
CA SER A 150 5.22 8.02 1.50
C SER A 150 5.49 9.27 0.64
N GLY A 151 5.87 10.38 1.25
CA GLY A 151 6.01 11.69 0.63
C GLY A 151 7.34 11.93 -0.08
N ILE A 152 7.60 13.23 -0.34
CA ILE A 152 8.75 13.72 -1.14
C ILE A 152 10.11 13.35 -0.53
N PHE A 153 10.19 13.28 0.80
CA PHE A 153 11.41 12.90 1.53
C PHE A 153 11.37 11.43 2.02
N GLY A 154 10.42 10.65 1.55
CA GLY A 154 10.27 9.22 1.78
C GLY A 154 10.21 8.46 0.46
N MET A 155 9.20 7.61 0.29
CA MET A 155 9.09 6.69 -0.85
C MET A 155 9.14 7.41 -2.22
N ILE A 156 8.45 8.55 -2.40
CA ILE A 156 8.49 9.31 -3.66
C ILE A 156 9.90 9.86 -3.92
N GLY A 157 10.58 10.38 -2.88
CA GLY A 157 11.96 10.85 -3.00
C GLY A 157 12.93 9.75 -3.36
N GLY A 158 12.77 8.56 -2.75
CA GLY A 158 13.53 7.37 -3.11
C GLY A 158 13.38 7.01 -4.59
N GLN A 159 12.15 7.05 -5.11
CA GLN A 159 11.87 6.76 -6.51
C GLN A 159 12.53 7.75 -7.48
N VAL A 160 12.58 9.04 -7.13
CA VAL A 160 13.30 10.06 -7.93
C VAL A 160 14.79 9.72 -7.99
N ILE A 161 15.41 9.40 -6.85
CA ILE A 161 16.85 9.06 -6.79
C ILE A 161 17.13 7.78 -7.58
N ASP A 162 16.24 6.80 -7.52
CA ASP A 162 16.35 5.54 -8.26
C ASP A 162 16.38 5.79 -9.77
N LEU A 163 15.39 6.52 -10.30
CA LEU A 163 15.31 6.89 -11.71
C LEU A 163 16.51 7.72 -12.19
N GLU A 164 16.95 8.70 -11.37
CA GLU A 164 18.14 9.51 -11.71
C GLU A 164 19.43 8.69 -11.69
N SER A 165 19.44 7.58 -10.96
CA SER A 165 20.58 6.68 -10.81
C SER A 165 20.70 5.61 -11.89
N GLU A 166 19.67 5.44 -12.71
CA GLU A 166 19.67 4.42 -13.76
C GLU A 166 20.85 4.58 -14.73
N GLY A 167 21.60 3.50 -14.91
CA GLY A 167 22.77 3.47 -15.79
C GLY A 167 23.97 4.27 -15.28
N GLN A 168 23.93 4.82 -14.05
CA GLN A 168 25.00 5.59 -13.43
C GLN A 168 25.64 4.85 -12.26
N LYS A 169 26.90 5.17 -11.96
CA LYS A 169 27.54 4.77 -10.71
C LYS A 169 27.17 5.80 -9.64
N ILE A 170 26.41 5.41 -8.66
CA ILE A 170 26.08 6.25 -7.50
C ILE A 170 27.16 6.10 -6.41
N ASP A 171 27.37 7.16 -5.64
CA ASP A 171 28.22 7.13 -4.46
C ASP A 171 27.48 6.60 -3.23
N MET A 172 28.20 6.42 -2.13
CA MET A 172 27.62 5.89 -0.88
C MET A 172 26.62 6.85 -0.25
N ASP A 173 26.74 8.15 -0.47
CA ASP A 173 25.81 9.13 0.10
C ASP A 173 24.46 9.09 -0.63
N ALA A 174 24.47 8.97 -1.95
CA ALA A 174 23.25 8.74 -2.74
C ALA A 174 22.59 7.42 -2.36
N LEU A 175 23.37 6.33 -2.21
CA LEU A 175 22.84 5.03 -1.79
C LEU A 175 22.24 5.08 -0.38
N ASN A 176 22.89 5.73 0.57
CA ASN A 176 22.35 5.89 1.92
C ASN A 176 21.06 6.71 1.94
N THR A 177 20.98 7.76 1.09
CA THR A 177 19.77 8.58 0.97
C THR A 177 18.61 7.78 0.35
N LEU A 178 18.90 6.90 -0.62
CA LEU A 178 17.90 6.03 -1.25
C LEU A 178 17.27 5.05 -0.24
N TYR A 179 18.04 4.56 0.73
CA TYR A 179 17.59 3.58 1.72
C TYR A 179 17.17 4.18 3.08
N ALA A 180 17.27 5.49 3.27
CA ALA A 180 16.87 6.18 4.49
C ALA A 180 15.36 6.41 4.56
#